data_8bb77ef4a94594f17654e7a2915f6222
#
_entry.id   8bb77ef4a94594f17654e7a2915f6222
#
_cell.length_a   1.000
_cell.length_b   1.000
_cell.length_c   1.000
_cell.angle_alpha   90.00
_cell.angle_beta   90.00
_cell.angle_gamma   90.00
#
_symmetry.space_group_name_H-M   'P 1'
#
loop_
_entity.id
_entity.type
_entity.pdbx_description
1 polymer ?
#
loop_
_entity_poly.entity_id
_entity_poly.type
_entity_poly.pdbx_seq_one_letter_code
_entity_poly.pdbx_strand_id
1 'polypeptide(L)'
;MERLCDTHVHVFDPGRFPYASNRKFTPATANVDQLKSHLRKIGADSVVLVQPSVYGTDHACLLEALKILGSTAFGVAVIDETLSEDDIEHLDKTGVVGARINMVVNNSSNVDLTIKAIKDIEARTPEHWHIQLHVSLNVLEALSECIFHSSRHFVIDHFGLPDVTHGVGTHSWKSLLDLLRTGKLYVKASAPYLSSKESAKYSDLHPFFESLINANPERVLWGTNWPHTKG
;
A
#
# COMPACT_ATOMS: atom_id res chain seq x y z
N MET A 1 1.77 19.45 -19.06
CA MET A 1 2.83 18.64 -18.42
C MET A 1 2.18 17.47 -17.73
N GLU A 2 2.67 16.28 -17.95
CA GLU A 2 2.24 15.10 -17.19
C GLU A 2 2.65 15.28 -15.73
N ARG A 3 1.77 14.94 -14.80
CA ARG A 3 2.03 15.05 -13.37
C ARG A 3 2.49 13.71 -12.82
N LEU A 4 3.60 13.69 -12.09
CA LEU A 4 4.13 12.50 -11.46
C LEU A 4 3.57 12.37 -10.03
N CYS A 5 3.00 11.21 -9.70
CA CYS A 5 2.58 10.86 -8.35
C CYS A 5 3.44 9.70 -7.83
N ASP A 6 4.10 9.89 -6.67
CA ASP A 6 4.66 8.76 -5.93
C ASP A 6 3.55 8.12 -5.10
N THR A 7 3.08 6.95 -5.53
CA THR A 7 1.90 6.32 -4.92
C THR A 7 2.18 5.51 -3.66
N HIS A 8 3.44 5.47 -3.18
CA HIS A 8 3.76 4.72 -1.96
C HIS A 8 4.98 5.29 -1.25
N VAL A 9 4.75 6.06 -0.19
CA VAL A 9 5.79 6.52 0.72
C VAL A 9 5.34 6.39 2.18
N HIS A 10 6.31 6.42 3.11
CA HIS A 10 6.06 6.42 4.54
C HIS A 10 6.73 7.62 5.20
N VAL A 11 6.16 8.12 6.31
CA VAL A 11 6.78 9.13 7.18
C VAL A 11 7.04 8.51 8.55
N PHE A 12 8.23 8.76 9.09
CA PHE A 12 8.67 8.30 10.40
C PHE A 12 9.23 9.47 11.20
N ASP A 13 8.53 9.88 12.24
CA ASP A 13 8.96 10.97 13.14
C ASP A 13 8.77 10.58 14.61
N PRO A 14 9.57 9.63 15.13
CA PRO A 14 9.41 9.11 16.48
C PRO A 14 9.69 10.13 17.57
N GLY A 15 10.35 11.24 17.25
CA GLY A 15 10.60 12.34 18.20
C GLY A 15 9.33 13.12 18.55
N ARG A 16 8.34 13.15 17.64
CA ARG A 16 7.05 13.82 17.82
C ARG A 16 5.89 12.82 17.98
N PHE A 17 5.97 11.68 17.33
CA PHE A 17 4.94 10.64 17.29
C PHE A 17 5.56 9.29 17.69
N PRO A 18 5.40 8.86 18.94
CA PRO A 18 6.01 7.62 19.43
C PRO A 18 5.53 6.40 18.65
N TYR A 19 6.43 5.49 18.36
CA TYR A 19 6.06 4.21 17.76
C TYR A 19 5.28 3.32 18.74
N ALA A 20 4.36 2.52 18.23
CA ALA A 20 3.64 1.53 19.03
C ALA A 20 4.61 0.56 19.74
N SER A 21 4.27 0.20 20.98
CA SER A 21 5.11 -0.67 21.81
C SER A 21 5.25 -2.08 21.26
N ASN A 22 4.24 -2.57 20.54
CA ASN A 22 4.17 -3.92 19.95
C ASN A 22 4.69 -3.99 18.50
N ARG A 23 5.36 -2.92 18.01
CA ARG A 23 5.93 -2.89 16.65
C ARG A 23 6.92 -4.01 16.40
N LYS A 24 6.99 -4.48 15.16
CA LYS A 24 7.89 -5.57 14.74
C LYS A 24 9.28 -5.08 14.31
N PHE A 25 9.43 -3.81 13.98
CA PHE A 25 10.70 -3.19 13.59
C PHE A 25 10.75 -1.73 14.05
N THR A 26 11.92 -1.12 14.03
CA THR A 26 12.11 0.29 14.43
C THR A 26 12.87 1.01 13.31
N PRO A 27 12.17 1.74 12.43
CA PRO A 27 12.80 2.48 11.34
C PRO A 27 13.54 3.71 11.87
N ALA A 28 14.51 4.16 11.10
CA ALA A 28 15.15 5.47 11.33
C ALA A 28 14.15 6.59 11.03
N THR A 29 14.41 7.78 11.58
CA THR A 29 13.63 8.99 11.27
C THR A 29 13.67 9.30 9.79
N ALA A 30 12.49 9.54 9.23
CA ALA A 30 12.26 9.96 7.86
C ALA A 30 11.05 10.90 7.85
N ASN A 31 11.27 12.15 8.27
CA ASN A 31 10.20 13.12 8.50
C ASN A 31 9.70 13.80 7.22
N VAL A 32 8.69 14.66 7.34
CA VAL A 32 8.04 15.34 6.20
C VAL A 32 9.02 16.24 5.43
N ASP A 33 9.98 16.89 6.09
CA ASP A 33 10.95 17.75 5.38
C ASP A 33 11.94 16.94 4.54
N GLN A 34 12.34 15.78 5.03
CA GLN A 34 13.12 14.82 4.25
C GLN A 34 12.30 14.26 3.07
N LEU A 35 11.00 13.98 3.27
CA LEU A 35 10.10 13.58 2.20
C LEU A 35 9.96 14.68 1.14
N LYS A 36 9.72 15.94 1.53
CA LYS A 36 9.68 17.08 0.58
C LYS A 36 10.95 17.17 -0.24
N SER A 37 12.11 16.93 0.37
CA SER A 37 13.39 16.93 -0.32
C SER A 37 13.50 15.77 -1.32
N HIS A 38 13.00 14.59 -0.96
CA HIS A 38 12.91 13.43 -1.85
C HIS A 38 11.99 13.70 -3.02
N LEU A 39 10.75 14.17 -2.80
CA LEU A 39 9.77 14.46 -3.86
C LEU A 39 10.33 15.48 -4.88
N ARG A 40 10.97 16.56 -4.42
CA ARG A 40 11.64 17.53 -5.32
C ARG A 40 12.74 16.87 -6.14
N LYS A 41 13.53 15.98 -5.55
CA LYS A 41 14.65 15.30 -6.25
C LYS A 41 14.16 14.37 -7.36
N ILE A 42 13.01 13.71 -7.17
CA ILE A 42 12.44 12.83 -8.21
C ILE A 42 11.45 13.54 -9.13
N GLY A 43 11.13 14.80 -8.88
CA GLY A 43 10.17 15.58 -9.68
C GLY A 43 8.72 15.19 -9.48
N ALA A 44 8.36 14.63 -8.31
CA ALA A 44 6.96 14.25 -8.02
C ALA A 44 6.13 15.46 -7.62
N ASP A 45 4.96 15.63 -8.25
CA ASP A 45 3.99 16.71 -8.01
C ASP A 45 3.01 16.35 -6.90
N SER A 46 2.77 15.07 -6.67
CA SER A 46 1.85 14.56 -5.67
C SER A 46 2.35 13.25 -5.05
N VAL A 47 1.74 12.87 -3.93
CA VAL A 47 2.20 11.72 -3.14
C VAL A 47 1.08 11.02 -2.42
N VAL A 48 1.17 9.69 -2.27
CA VAL A 48 0.32 8.90 -1.39
C VAL A 48 1.12 8.43 -0.18
N LEU A 49 0.75 8.96 0.99
CA LEU A 49 1.31 8.58 2.29
C LEU A 49 0.61 7.33 2.80
N VAL A 50 1.35 6.25 2.92
CA VAL A 50 0.83 5.00 3.46
C VAL A 50 1.23 4.87 4.92
N GLN A 51 0.25 4.69 5.80
CA GLN A 51 0.54 4.51 7.23
C GLN A 51 1.38 3.27 7.46
N PRO A 52 2.56 3.40 8.09
CA PRO A 52 3.40 2.25 8.40
C PRO A 52 2.91 1.56 9.68
N SER A 53 3.07 0.23 9.73
CA SER A 53 2.61 -0.59 10.86
C SER A 53 3.21 -0.24 12.22
N VAL A 54 4.32 0.48 12.25
CA VAL A 54 4.98 0.90 13.49
C VAL A 54 4.18 1.91 14.32
N TYR A 55 3.16 2.54 13.73
CA TYR A 55 2.23 3.43 14.44
C TYR A 55 0.91 2.73 14.82
N GLY A 56 0.71 1.46 14.41
CA GLY A 56 -0.57 0.79 14.63
C GLY A 56 -1.73 1.59 14.03
N THR A 57 -2.71 1.93 14.86
CA THR A 57 -3.87 2.77 14.50
C THR A 57 -3.76 4.22 15.01
N ASP A 58 -2.58 4.65 15.47
CA ASP A 58 -2.33 6.07 15.74
C ASP A 58 -2.04 6.80 14.42
N HIS A 59 -2.95 7.67 14.01
CA HIS A 59 -2.90 8.41 12.75
C HIS A 59 -2.19 9.77 12.86
N ALA A 60 -1.75 10.19 14.07
CA ALA A 60 -1.25 11.54 14.31
C ALA A 60 -0.11 11.93 13.36
N CYS A 61 0.85 11.02 13.10
CA CYS A 61 1.95 11.27 12.17
C CYS A 61 1.47 11.42 10.73
N LEU A 62 0.52 10.57 10.28
CA LEU A 62 -0.08 10.63 8.95
C LEU A 62 -0.84 11.94 8.75
N LEU A 63 -1.73 12.30 9.68
CA LEU A 63 -2.56 13.49 9.60
C LEU A 63 -1.74 14.78 9.59
N GLU A 64 -0.71 14.86 10.43
CA GLU A 64 0.20 16.01 10.43
C GLU A 64 0.96 16.12 9.09
N ALA A 65 1.41 15.00 8.53
CA ALA A 65 2.08 14.99 7.25
C ALA A 65 1.15 15.44 6.11
N LEU A 66 -0.09 14.97 6.07
CA LEU A 66 -1.11 15.41 5.11
C LEU A 66 -1.36 16.92 5.23
N LYS A 67 -1.54 17.42 6.44
CA LYS A 67 -1.73 18.85 6.70
C LYS A 67 -0.56 19.71 6.18
N ILE A 68 0.68 19.28 6.40
CA ILE A 68 1.89 20.01 5.97
C ILE A 68 2.07 19.98 4.45
N LEU A 69 1.71 18.88 3.79
CA LEU A 69 1.84 18.70 2.34
C LEU A 69 0.66 19.29 1.55
N GLY A 70 -0.50 19.43 2.20
CA GLY A 70 -1.70 20.04 1.63
C GLY A 70 -2.32 19.22 0.49
N SER A 71 -2.95 19.89 -0.46
CA SER A 71 -3.77 19.28 -1.53
C SER A 71 -3.00 18.39 -2.53
N THR A 72 -1.70 18.27 -2.41
CA THR A 72 -0.88 17.39 -3.26
C THR A 72 -0.60 16.03 -2.60
N ALA A 73 -1.08 15.82 -1.39
CA ALA A 73 -0.87 14.58 -0.64
C ALA A 73 -2.20 13.90 -0.31
N PHE A 74 -2.19 12.57 -0.41
CA PHE A 74 -3.30 11.70 -0.07
C PHE A 74 -2.83 10.66 0.94
N GLY A 75 -3.75 10.17 1.81
CA GLY A 75 -3.45 9.23 2.86
C GLY A 75 -4.06 7.85 2.63
N VAL A 76 -3.36 6.82 3.09
CA VAL A 76 -3.91 5.47 3.26
C VAL A 76 -3.69 5.08 4.71
N ALA A 77 -4.78 4.89 5.48
CA ALA A 77 -4.77 4.68 6.92
C ALA A 77 -4.96 3.20 7.29
N VAL A 78 -4.51 2.82 8.47
CA VAL A 78 -4.87 1.53 9.08
C VAL A 78 -6.15 1.72 9.88
N ILE A 79 -7.17 0.91 9.61
CA ILE A 79 -8.49 0.99 10.26
C ILE A 79 -8.72 -0.28 11.05
N ASP A 80 -9.22 -0.14 12.29
CA ASP A 80 -9.67 -1.25 13.12
C ASP A 80 -10.99 -0.91 13.85
N GLU A 81 -11.49 -1.84 14.65
CA GLU A 81 -12.75 -1.70 15.36
C GLU A 81 -12.77 -0.62 16.45
N THR A 82 -11.62 -0.09 16.84
CA THR A 82 -11.52 0.93 17.91
C THR A 82 -11.84 2.34 17.43
N LEU A 83 -11.75 2.61 16.11
CA LEU A 83 -12.06 3.91 15.55
C LEU A 83 -13.57 4.17 15.54
N SER A 84 -13.97 5.35 15.94
CA SER A 84 -15.35 5.82 15.83
C SER A 84 -15.69 6.28 14.39
N GLU A 85 -16.97 6.51 14.12
CA GLU A 85 -17.40 7.15 12.86
C GLU A 85 -16.84 8.55 12.70
N ASP A 86 -16.75 9.32 13.80
CA ASP A 86 -16.17 10.67 13.81
C ASP A 86 -14.66 10.63 13.46
N ASP A 87 -13.92 9.62 13.94
CA ASP A 87 -12.51 9.43 13.58
C ASP A 87 -12.36 9.17 12.08
N ILE A 88 -13.21 8.32 11.51
CA ILE A 88 -13.21 7.99 10.08
C ILE A 88 -13.58 9.22 9.25
N GLU A 89 -14.60 9.99 9.66
CA GLU A 89 -14.97 11.24 9.01
C GLU A 89 -13.82 12.27 9.07
N HIS A 90 -13.11 12.33 10.18
CA HIS A 90 -11.94 13.22 10.33
C HIS A 90 -10.79 12.80 9.40
N LEU A 91 -10.51 11.50 9.28
CA LEU A 91 -9.54 10.97 8.33
C LEU A 91 -9.89 11.36 6.90
N ASP A 92 -11.14 11.16 6.50
CA ASP A 92 -11.65 11.50 5.16
C ASP A 92 -11.48 12.99 4.85
N LYS A 93 -11.94 13.87 5.73
CA LYS A 93 -11.81 15.33 5.58
C LYS A 93 -10.36 15.80 5.53
N THR A 94 -9.41 15.03 6.08
CA THR A 94 -7.98 15.35 6.09
C THR A 94 -7.25 14.86 4.84
N GLY A 95 -7.93 14.10 3.95
CA GLY A 95 -7.36 13.65 2.69
C GLY A 95 -6.94 12.17 2.68
N VAL A 96 -7.43 11.37 3.62
CA VAL A 96 -7.32 9.91 3.53
C VAL A 96 -8.29 9.41 2.45
N VAL A 97 -7.81 8.55 1.56
CA VAL A 97 -8.52 8.02 0.40
C VAL A 97 -8.55 6.49 0.34
N GLY A 98 -8.07 5.84 1.37
CA GLY A 98 -8.05 4.38 1.42
C GLY A 98 -7.68 3.82 2.78
N ALA A 99 -8.02 2.55 2.98
CA ALA A 99 -7.70 1.77 4.17
C ALA A 99 -6.71 0.64 3.83
N ARG A 100 -5.72 0.39 4.71
CA ARG A 100 -4.68 -0.62 4.50
C ARG A 100 -4.86 -1.82 5.42
N ILE A 101 -4.84 -3.01 4.83
CA ILE A 101 -4.72 -4.29 5.53
C ILE A 101 -3.29 -4.82 5.32
N ASN A 102 -2.56 -5.05 6.42
CA ASN A 102 -1.18 -5.53 6.37
C ASN A 102 -1.06 -6.87 7.12
N MET A 103 -1.09 -7.97 6.38
CA MET A 103 -0.95 -9.32 6.93
C MET A 103 0.51 -9.79 6.96
N VAL A 104 1.37 -9.23 6.11
CA VAL A 104 2.78 -9.63 5.98
C VAL A 104 3.57 -9.33 7.25
N VAL A 105 3.41 -8.15 7.83
CA VAL A 105 4.11 -7.76 9.06
C VAL A 105 3.73 -8.67 10.24
N ASN A 106 2.52 -9.18 10.26
CA ASN A 106 2.04 -10.11 11.30
C ASN A 106 2.35 -11.58 10.99
N ASN A 107 3.04 -11.84 9.86
CA ASN A 107 3.31 -13.19 9.37
C ASN A 107 2.03 -14.05 9.28
N SER A 108 0.91 -13.41 8.92
CA SER A 108 -0.40 -14.03 8.88
C SER A 108 -0.79 -14.34 7.43
N SER A 109 -1.30 -15.54 7.21
CA SER A 109 -1.93 -15.96 5.96
C SER A 109 -3.41 -16.29 6.15
N ASN A 110 -4.03 -15.78 7.22
CA ASN A 110 -5.42 -16.09 7.55
C ASN A 110 -6.37 -15.32 6.62
N VAL A 111 -6.94 -16.04 5.66
CA VAL A 111 -7.86 -15.51 4.65
C VAL A 111 -9.16 -15.03 5.29
N ASP A 112 -9.73 -15.77 6.25
CA ASP A 112 -11.01 -15.42 6.88
C ASP A 112 -10.91 -14.10 7.66
N LEU A 113 -9.79 -13.88 8.38
CA LEU A 113 -9.54 -12.60 9.04
C LEU A 113 -9.38 -11.46 8.05
N THR A 114 -8.76 -11.72 6.90
CA THR A 114 -8.61 -10.70 5.84
C THR A 114 -9.97 -10.37 5.22
N ILE A 115 -10.82 -11.36 4.94
CA ILE A 115 -12.18 -11.14 4.45
C ILE A 115 -13.01 -10.36 5.46
N LYS A 116 -12.91 -10.70 6.75
CA LYS A 116 -13.58 -9.95 7.81
C LYS A 116 -13.14 -8.49 7.81
N ALA A 117 -11.83 -8.22 7.77
CA ALA A 117 -11.29 -6.87 7.74
C ALA A 117 -11.75 -6.08 6.50
N ILE A 118 -11.81 -6.72 5.32
CA ILE A 118 -12.35 -6.11 4.09
C ILE A 118 -13.80 -5.67 4.32
N LYS A 119 -14.66 -6.57 4.84
CA LYS A 119 -16.08 -6.28 5.09
C LYS A 119 -16.26 -5.17 6.14
N ASP A 120 -15.45 -5.18 7.19
CA ASP A 120 -15.47 -4.14 8.22
C ASP A 120 -15.10 -2.76 7.63
N ILE A 121 -14.10 -2.70 6.75
CA ILE A 121 -13.71 -1.49 6.03
C ILE A 121 -14.85 -1.03 5.10
N GLU A 122 -15.42 -1.94 4.30
CA GLU A 122 -16.52 -1.62 3.38
C GLU A 122 -17.73 -1.03 4.11
N ALA A 123 -18.06 -1.56 5.28
CA ALA A 123 -19.21 -1.14 6.08
C ALA A 123 -19.01 0.22 6.77
N ARG A 124 -17.77 0.60 7.09
CA ARG A 124 -17.46 1.71 7.98
C ARG A 124 -16.81 2.91 7.31
N THR A 125 -16.23 2.73 6.11
CA THR A 125 -15.49 3.80 5.44
C THR A 125 -16.27 4.38 4.25
N PRO A 126 -16.01 5.64 3.84
CA PRO A 126 -16.61 6.24 2.66
C PRO A 126 -16.44 5.35 1.42
N GLU A 127 -17.45 5.33 0.56
CA GLU A 127 -17.51 4.44 -0.60
C GLU A 127 -16.38 4.70 -1.62
N HIS A 128 -15.88 5.92 -1.67
CA HIS A 128 -14.77 6.31 -2.56
C HIS A 128 -13.38 5.84 -2.08
N TRP A 129 -13.25 5.33 -0.83
CA TRP A 129 -11.97 4.80 -0.36
C TRP A 129 -11.66 3.46 -1.03
N HIS A 130 -10.40 3.29 -1.46
CA HIS A 130 -9.90 2.00 -1.91
C HIS A 130 -9.40 1.15 -0.73
N ILE A 131 -9.28 -0.16 -0.94
CA ILE A 131 -8.71 -1.09 0.03
C ILE A 131 -7.32 -1.50 -0.45
N GLN A 132 -6.29 -1.12 0.32
CA GLN A 132 -4.91 -1.47 0.01
C GLN A 132 -4.47 -2.71 0.79
N LEU A 133 -3.94 -3.69 0.07
CA LEU A 133 -3.57 -4.99 0.62
C LEU A 133 -2.04 -5.18 0.58
N HIS A 134 -1.46 -5.49 1.74
CA HIS A 134 -0.09 -6.00 1.84
C HIS A 134 -0.17 -7.47 2.29
N VAL A 135 -0.35 -8.35 1.32
CA VAL A 135 -0.58 -9.79 1.49
C VAL A 135 0.29 -10.57 0.49
N SER A 136 0.52 -11.85 0.74
CA SER A 136 1.16 -12.73 -0.24
C SER A 136 0.23 -13.05 -1.40
N LEU A 137 0.78 -13.48 -2.54
CA LEU A 137 0.02 -13.89 -3.72
C LEU A 137 -0.97 -15.02 -3.43
N ASN A 138 -0.61 -15.98 -2.57
CA ASN A 138 -1.51 -17.08 -2.21
C ASN A 138 -2.74 -16.61 -1.42
N VAL A 139 -2.55 -15.60 -0.56
CA VAL A 139 -3.68 -14.96 0.14
C VAL A 139 -4.52 -14.16 -0.85
N LEU A 140 -3.89 -13.41 -1.76
CA LEU A 140 -4.61 -12.65 -2.79
C LEU A 140 -5.45 -13.57 -3.68
N GLU A 141 -4.91 -14.70 -4.10
CA GLU A 141 -5.64 -15.72 -4.88
C GLU A 141 -6.89 -16.20 -4.13
N ALA A 142 -6.76 -16.52 -2.86
CA ALA A 142 -7.89 -16.93 -2.03
C ALA A 142 -8.93 -15.83 -1.79
N LEU A 143 -8.55 -14.55 -1.97
CA LEU A 143 -9.44 -13.38 -1.87
C LEU A 143 -10.12 -13.03 -3.20
N SER A 144 -9.81 -13.71 -4.32
CA SER A 144 -10.24 -13.30 -5.67
C SER A 144 -11.75 -13.10 -5.79
N GLU A 145 -12.55 -14.02 -5.27
CA GLU A 145 -14.02 -13.92 -5.25
C GLU A 145 -14.51 -12.73 -4.42
N CYS A 146 -13.91 -12.51 -3.25
CA CYS A 146 -14.24 -11.38 -2.40
C CYS A 146 -13.95 -10.05 -3.10
N ILE A 147 -12.79 -9.92 -3.75
CA ILE A 147 -12.39 -8.74 -4.51
C ILE A 147 -13.32 -8.51 -5.71
N PHE A 148 -13.63 -9.57 -6.45
CA PHE A 148 -14.46 -9.47 -7.65
C PHE A 148 -15.87 -8.96 -7.35
N HIS A 149 -16.49 -9.44 -6.26
CA HIS A 149 -17.83 -9.07 -5.85
C HIS A 149 -17.92 -7.79 -5.02
N SER A 150 -16.81 -7.22 -4.57
CA SER A 150 -16.77 -5.95 -3.85
C SER A 150 -17.16 -4.76 -4.73
N SER A 151 -17.78 -3.74 -4.14
CA SER A 151 -18.00 -2.44 -4.80
C SER A 151 -16.72 -1.58 -4.85
N ARG A 152 -15.68 -1.93 -4.06
CA ARG A 152 -14.46 -1.15 -3.91
C ARG A 152 -13.41 -1.49 -4.96
N HIS A 153 -12.49 -0.55 -5.19
CA HIS A 153 -11.21 -0.85 -5.84
C HIS A 153 -10.20 -1.35 -4.82
N PHE A 154 -9.37 -2.28 -5.25
CA PHE A 154 -8.28 -2.82 -4.45
C PHE A 154 -6.92 -2.39 -5.00
N VAL A 155 -5.95 -2.26 -4.12
CA VAL A 155 -4.56 -1.96 -4.47
C VAL A 155 -3.68 -3.00 -3.79
N ILE A 156 -2.88 -3.76 -4.54
CA ILE A 156 -1.89 -4.68 -3.98
C ILE A 156 -0.52 -4.01 -3.90
N ASP A 157 0.14 -4.11 -2.75
CA ASP A 157 1.48 -3.57 -2.53
C ASP A 157 2.56 -4.42 -3.20
N HIS A 158 3.61 -3.78 -3.70
CA HIS A 158 4.91 -4.37 -4.01
C HIS A 158 4.84 -5.62 -4.90
N PHE A 159 4.20 -5.50 -6.08
CA PHE A 159 3.97 -6.61 -7.03
C PHE A 159 3.18 -7.79 -6.44
N GLY A 160 2.62 -7.70 -5.22
CA GLY A 160 2.06 -8.84 -4.50
C GLY A 160 3.13 -9.77 -3.91
N LEU A 161 4.38 -9.31 -3.79
CA LEU A 161 5.52 -10.03 -3.23
C LEU A 161 5.76 -11.40 -3.93
N PRO A 162 5.96 -11.44 -5.26
CA PRO A 162 6.20 -12.69 -5.96
C PRO A 162 7.52 -13.34 -5.53
N ASP A 163 7.54 -14.67 -5.45
CA ASP A 163 8.81 -15.39 -5.44
C ASP A 163 9.33 -15.51 -6.88
N VAL A 164 10.32 -14.71 -7.22
CA VAL A 164 10.89 -14.63 -8.57
C VAL A 164 11.47 -15.96 -9.06
N THR A 165 11.83 -16.88 -8.15
CA THR A 165 12.39 -18.19 -8.53
C THR A 165 11.39 -19.09 -9.23
N HIS A 166 10.09 -18.87 -9.01
CA HIS A 166 9.01 -19.64 -9.65
C HIS A 166 8.52 -19.04 -10.98
N GLY A 167 8.99 -17.83 -11.31
CA GLY A 167 8.61 -17.13 -12.54
C GLY A 167 7.12 -16.76 -12.61
N VAL A 168 6.72 -16.19 -13.74
CA VAL A 168 5.34 -15.70 -13.99
C VAL A 168 4.31 -16.79 -14.30
N GLY A 169 4.72 -18.05 -14.29
CA GLY A 169 3.86 -19.21 -14.62
C GLY A 169 2.99 -19.71 -13.48
N THR A 170 3.19 -19.23 -12.26
CA THR A 170 2.46 -19.70 -11.07
C THR A 170 0.97 -19.39 -11.15
N HIS A 171 0.15 -20.21 -10.48
CA HIS A 171 -1.30 -20.02 -10.44
C HIS A 171 -1.67 -18.70 -9.75
N SER A 172 -1.04 -18.42 -8.61
CA SER A 172 -1.30 -17.19 -7.86
C SER A 172 -0.92 -15.91 -8.62
N TRP A 173 0.16 -15.94 -9.44
CA TRP A 173 0.49 -14.82 -10.33
C TRP A 173 -0.55 -14.64 -11.44
N LYS A 174 -1.02 -15.72 -12.05
CA LYS A 174 -2.09 -15.67 -13.05
C LYS A 174 -3.39 -15.12 -12.47
N SER A 175 -3.76 -15.52 -11.25
CA SER A 175 -4.93 -15.00 -10.54
C SER A 175 -4.81 -13.47 -10.30
N LEU A 176 -3.62 -12.96 -9.96
CA LEU A 176 -3.39 -11.52 -9.86
C LEU A 176 -3.61 -10.83 -11.22
N LEU A 177 -3.07 -11.39 -12.32
CA LEU A 177 -3.25 -10.83 -13.66
C LEU A 177 -4.74 -10.84 -14.11
N ASP A 178 -5.49 -11.87 -13.74
CA ASP A 178 -6.91 -11.96 -14.05
C ASP A 178 -7.69 -10.89 -13.27
N LEU A 179 -7.43 -10.69 -11.98
CA LEU A 179 -8.00 -9.59 -11.20
C LEU A 179 -7.64 -8.21 -11.79
N LEU A 180 -6.39 -8.03 -12.24
CA LEU A 180 -5.93 -6.79 -12.86
C LEU A 180 -6.73 -6.48 -14.15
N ARG A 181 -7.02 -7.49 -14.97
CA ARG A 181 -7.83 -7.37 -16.21
C ARG A 181 -9.27 -6.97 -15.94
N THR A 182 -9.84 -7.36 -14.81
CA THR A 182 -11.19 -6.93 -14.42
C THR A 182 -11.31 -5.42 -14.15
N GLY A 183 -10.18 -4.73 -13.92
CA GLY A 183 -10.15 -3.34 -13.48
C GLY A 183 -10.45 -3.14 -11.99
N LYS A 184 -10.72 -4.18 -11.22
CA LYS A 184 -10.97 -4.12 -9.76
C LYS A 184 -9.69 -3.95 -8.95
N LEU A 185 -8.56 -4.46 -9.45
CA LEU A 185 -7.28 -4.45 -8.77
C LEU A 185 -6.31 -3.49 -9.46
N TYR A 186 -5.59 -2.71 -8.66
CA TYR A 186 -4.37 -2.01 -9.03
C TYR A 186 -3.17 -2.70 -8.41
N VAL A 187 -2.03 -2.67 -9.09
CA VAL A 187 -0.77 -3.22 -8.58
C VAL A 187 0.28 -2.14 -8.46
N LYS A 188 0.88 -1.99 -7.29
CA LYS A 188 2.02 -1.09 -7.09
C LYS A 188 3.31 -1.78 -7.52
N ALA A 189 3.88 -1.33 -8.63
CA ALA A 189 5.25 -1.64 -9.04
C ALA A 189 6.21 -0.81 -8.19
N SER A 190 6.48 -1.29 -6.98
CA SER A 190 7.26 -0.59 -5.96
C SER A 190 8.08 -1.56 -5.12
N ALA A 191 9.09 -1.07 -4.39
CA ALA A 191 9.93 -1.87 -3.51
C ALA A 191 10.48 -3.17 -4.15
N PRO A 192 11.10 -3.16 -5.34
CA PRO A 192 11.56 -4.38 -6.02
C PRO A 192 12.52 -5.20 -5.17
N TYR A 193 13.25 -4.57 -4.26
CA TYR A 193 14.19 -5.20 -3.34
C TYR A 193 13.55 -6.15 -2.31
N LEU A 194 12.22 -6.17 -2.19
CA LEU A 194 11.51 -7.12 -1.31
C LEU A 194 11.32 -8.50 -1.96
N SER A 195 11.31 -8.57 -3.29
CA SER A 195 11.08 -9.81 -4.04
C SER A 195 12.29 -10.28 -4.84
N SER A 196 13.05 -9.34 -5.41
CA SER A 196 14.21 -9.65 -6.23
C SER A 196 15.32 -10.35 -5.45
N LYS A 197 15.99 -11.28 -6.10
CA LYS A 197 17.24 -11.90 -5.62
C LYS A 197 18.48 -11.16 -6.12
N GLU A 198 18.31 -10.17 -6.98
CA GLU A 198 19.38 -9.32 -7.50
C GLU A 198 19.50 -8.01 -6.71
N SER A 199 20.72 -7.53 -6.50
CA SER A 199 20.97 -6.36 -5.63
C SER A 199 20.94 -5.00 -6.33
N ALA A 200 21.01 -4.96 -7.68
CA ALA A 200 21.22 -3.69 -8.38
C ALA A 200 20.22 -3.38 -9.51
N LYS A 201 19.87 -4.35 -10.32
CA LYS A 201 19.05 -4.13 -11.53
C LYS A 201 17.65 -4.69 -11.43
N TYR A 202 17.41 -5.60 -10.48
CA TYR A 202 16.12 -6.28 -10.30
C TYR A 202 15.60 -6.91 -11.61
N SER A 203 16.52 -7.42 -12.47
CA SER A 203 16.16 -7.92 -13.81
C SER A 203 15.31 -9.19 -13.74
N ASP A 204 15.37 -9.92 -12.65
CA ASP A 204 14.51 -11.04 -12.33
C ASP A 204 13.02 -10.65 -12.13
N LEU A 205 12.73 -9.36 -11.90
CA LEU A 205 11.37 -8.82 -11.85
C LEU A 205 10.87 -8.28 -13.21
N HIS A 206 11.72 -8.13 -14.23
CA HIS A 206 11.28 -7.63 -15.53
C HIS A 206 10.13 -8.45 -16.14
N PRO A 207 10.16 -9.80 -16.16
CA PRO A 207 9.05 -10.60 -16.71
C PRO A 207 7.72 -10.36 -15.95
N PHE A 208 7.81 -10.12 -14.64
CA PHE A 208 6.63 -9.81 -13.82
C PHE A 208 6.07 -8.44 -14.19
N PHE A 209 6.90 -7.41 -14.30
CA PHE A 209 6.49 -6.07 -14.70
C PHE A 209 5.89 -6.06 -16.11
N GLU A 210 6.56 -6.70 -17.09
CA GLU A 210 6.04 -6.83 -18.46
C GLU A 210 4.67 -7.49 -18.51
N SER A 211 4.47 -8.55 -17.72
CA SER A 211 3.18 -9.25 -17.67
C SER A 211 2.06 -8.39 -17.05
N LEU A 212 2.38 -7.51 -16.07
CA LEU A 212 1.42 -6.53 -15.55
C LEU A 212 1.02 -5.50 -16.61
N ILE A 213 1.99 -4.92 -17.30
CA ILE A 213 1.75 -3.94 -18.38
C ILE A 213 0.94 -4.56 -19.51
N ASN A 214 1.27 -5.80 -19.91
CA ASN A 214 0.51 -6.52 -20.94
C ASN A 214 -0.91 -6.90 -20.50
N ALA A 215 -1.15 -7.10 -19.20
CA ALA A 215 -2.46 -7.41 -18.69
C ALA A 215 -3.39 -6.19 -18.63
N ASN A 216 -2.93 -5.08 -18.03
CA ASN A 216 -3.66 -3.82 -17.97
C ASN A 216 -2.74 -2.66 -17.49
N PRO A 217 -2.13 -1.88 -18.40
CA PRO A 217 -1.19 -0.83 -18.04
C PRO A 217 -1.83 0.30 -17.21
N GLU A 218 -3.14 0.53 -17.35
CA GLU A 218 -3.86 1.57 -16.60
C GLU A 218 -4.07 1.22 -15.13
N ARG A 219 -3.78 -0.01 -14.75
CA ARG A 219 -3.93 -0.54 -13.38
C ARG A 219 -2.57 -0.79 -12.69
N VAL A 220 -1.48 -0.39 -13.31
CA VAL A 220 -0.14 -0.46 -12.72
C VAL A 220 0.26 0.89 -12.19
N LEU A 221 0.55 0.96 -10.89
CA LEU A 221 0.95 2.18 -10.19
C LEU A 221 2.44 2.11 -9.88
N TRP A 222 3.12 3.24 -10.01
CA TRP A 222 4.51 3.37 -9.58
C TRP A 222 4.61 4.02 -8.21
N GLY A 223 5.59 3.61 -7.39
CA GLY A 223 5.91 4.23 -6.11
C GLY A 223 7.30 3.85 -5.63
N THR A 224 7.97 4.76 -4.91
CA THR A 224 9.34 4.53 -4.46
C THR A 224 9.44 3.62 -3.25
N ASN A 225 8.41 3.53 -2.43
CA ASN A 225 8.46 2.98 -1.07
C ASN A 225 9.49 3.73 -0.18
N TRP A 226 9.68 5.04 -0.43
CA TRP A 226 10.54 5.86 0.41
C TRP A 226 10.09 5.76 1.89
N PRO A 227 11.00 5.66 2.86
CA PRO A 227 12.45 5.69 2.81
C PRO A 227 13.11 4.31 2.63
N HIS A 228 12.49 3.39 1.88
CA HIS A 228 13.03 2.08 1.50
C HIS A 228 13.27 1.15 2.70
N THR A 229 12.32 1.11 3.63
CA THR A 229 12.39 0.22 4.79
C THR A 229 12.32 -1.25 4.36
N LYS A 230 13.25 -2.03 4.90
CA LYS A 230 13.13 -3.49 4.94
C LYS A 230 12.51 -3.79 6.30
N GLY A 231 11.27 -4.24 6.33
CA GLY A 231 10.55 -4.59 7.54
C GLY A 231 11.22 -5.68 8.35
#